data_ed96068d0ebef8279183869914886ab4
#
_entry.id   ed96068d0ebef8279183869914886ab4
#
_cell.length_a   1.000
_cell.length_b   1.000
_cell.length_c   1.000
_cell.angle_alpha   90.00
_cell.angle_beta   90.00
_cell.angle_gamma   90.00
#
_symmetry.space_group_name_H-M   'P 1'
#
loop_
_entity.id
_entity.type
_entity.pdbx_description
1 polymer ?
#
loop_
_entity_poly.entity_id
_entity_poly.type
_entity_poly.pdbx_seq_one_letter_code
_entity_poly.pdbx_strand_id
1 'polypeptide(L)'
;MGVYTINQKFRAVPPALAARPPSDRQVSVAEMFGIGLDETYEVTLYDGLALDVRPGDIVYITGPSGSGKSVLLRHLERALRDARPDGGHVVDLARLHPPADRPVIDLPAAPLEAALRLLSTAGLADAFALLRPAAELSDGQRYRLRLALALDRLLADRRTDPATPGHSPAAPGRSPAGRILVADEFCSTLDRLCARALAYRVRRLVDRHGLTVLAASAHDDLVEDLAPDVLVTKHEGQGVEVRYADPTRGSSRDRSLALAASQRRARGAAPSRSRLGGRAGGEGDR
;
A
#
# COMPACT_ATOMS: atom_id res chain seq x y z
N MET A 1 -12.91 10.42 11.19
CA MET A 1 -11.65 11.16 11.07
C MET A 1 -10.76 10.71 12.21
N GLY A 2 -9.59 10.18 11.92
CA GLY A 2 -8.66 9.76 12.95
C GLY A 2 -7.24 10.20 12.62
N VAL A 3 -6.64 11.00 13.51
CA VAL A 3 -5.20 11.23 13.49
C VAL A 3 -4.56 10.11 14.31
N TYR A 4 -3.73 9.32 13.67
CA TYR A 4 -3.02 8.21 14.29
C TYR A 4 -1.58 8.62 14.54
N THR A 5 -1.16 8.59 15.81
CA THR A 5 0.22 8.88 16.19
C THR A 5 0.99 7.58 16.38
N ILE A 6 2.11 7.45 15.69
CA ILE A 6 2.91 6.23 15.68
C ILE A 6 4.28 6.53 16.25
N ASN A 7 4.61 5.80 17.31
CA ASN A 7 5.91 5.78 17.94
C ASN A 7 6.44 4.35 17.91
N GLN A 8 7.56 4.12 17.25
CA GLN A 8 8.15 2.80 17.18
C GLN A 8 9.66 2.86 17.36
N LYS A 9 10.09 2.29 18.46
CA LYS A 9 11.49 2.01 18.71
C LYS A 9 11.74 0.52 18.59
N PHE A 10 12.77 0.17 17.89
CA PHE A 10 13.27 -1.20 17.84
C PHE A 10 14.47 -1.29 18.80
N ARG A 11 14.39 -2.25 19.70
CA ARG A 11 15.58 -2.69 20.42
C ARG A 11 16.17 -3.86 19.62
N ALA A 12 17.29 -3.64 18.97
CA ALA A 12 18.11 -4.70 18.47
C ALA A 12 18.93 -5.25 19.67
N VAL A 13 18.26 -6.04 20.50
CA VAL A 13 18.98 -6.97 21.37
C VAL A 13 19.30 -8.16 20.48
N PRO A 14 20.53 -8.65 20.41
CA PRO A 14 20.78 -9.96 19.85
C PRO A 14 19.85 -10.94 20.58
N PRO A 15 18.89 -11.62 19.89
CA PRO A 15 17.83 -12.39 20.58
C PRO A 15 18.35 -13.55 21.41
N ALA A 16 19.62 -13.86 21.26
CA ALA A 16 20.28 -14.99 21.86
C ALA A 16 20.58 -14.86 23.37
N LEU A 17 20.67 -13.63 23.89
CA LEU A 17 21.20 -13.41 25.25
C LEU A 17 20.15 -13.44 26.35
N ALA A 18 18.85 -13.31 26.00
CA ALA A 18 17.81 -13.36 27.02
C ALA A 18 17.44 -14.78 27.49
N ALA A 19 17.76 -15.83 26.73
CA ALA A 19 17.30 -17.19 27.03
C ALA A 19 18.34 -18.31 26.82
N ARG A 20 19.47 -18.05 26.14
CA ARG A 20 20.54 -19.04 25.89
C ARG A 20 21.90 -18.35 25.81
N PRO A 21 23.00 -18.99 26.27
CA PRO A 21 24.34 -18.50 25.97
C PRO A 21 24.55 -18.46 24.45
N PRO A 22 25.20 -17.41 23.90
CA PRO A 22 25.48 -17.30 22.49
C PRO A 22 26.29 -18.47 21.99
N SER A 23 26.03 -18.93 20.78
CA SER A 23 26.84 -19.95 20.11
C SER A 23 28.20 -19.36 19.72
N ASP A 24 29.24 -20.21 19.55
CA ASP A 24 30.58 -19.78 19.11
C ASP A 24 30.52 -19.00 17.79
N ARG A 25 29.60 -19.37 16.87
CA ARG A 25 29.37 -18.64 15.60
C ARG A 25 28.82 -17.24 15.82
N GLN A 26 27.93 -17.07 16.78
CA GLN A 26 27.37 -15.75 17.12
C GLN A 26 28.45 -14.88 17.75
N VAL A 27 29.30 -15.43 18.64
CA VAL A 27 30.45 -14.74 19.23
C VAL A 27 31.39 -14.30 18.11
N SER A 28 31.81 -15.22 17.24
CA SER A 28 32.70 -14.90 16.14
C SER A 28 32.20 -13.83 15.19
N VAL A 29 30.92 -13.86 14.87
CA VAL A 29 30.29 -12.81 14.03
C VAL A 29 30.25 -11.47 14.75
N ALA A 30 29.91 -11.45 16.04
CA ALA A 30 29.90 -10.22 16.83
C ALA A 30 31.31 -9.59 16.90
N GLU A 31 32.33 -10.40 17.14
CA GLU A 31 33.73 -9.98 17.14
C GLU A 31 34.17 -9.42 15.78
N MET A 32 33.81 -10.10 14.67
CA MET A 32 34.14 -9.64 13.30
C MET A 32 33.52 -8.26 12.96
N PHE A 33 32.36 -7.97 13.50
CA PHE A 33 31.67 -6.70 13.28
C PHE A 33 31.86 -5.68 14.41
N GLY A 34 32.65 -5.99 15.45
CA GLY A 34 32.87 -5.11 16.58
C GLY A 34 31.60 -4.82 17.38
N ILE A 35 30.64 -5.78 17.42
CA ILE A 35 29.38 -5.65 18.13
C ILE A 35 29.52 -6.29 19.50
N GLY A 36 29.27 -5.52 20.58
CA GLY A 36 29.12 -6.08 21.92
C GLY A 36 27.88 -6.95 22.03
N LEU A 37 28.03 -8.19 22.50
CA LEU A 37 26.89 -9.10 22.68
C LEU A 37 25.94 -8.66 23.80
N ASP A 38 26.39 -7.80 24.67
CA ASP A 38 25.69 -7.22 25.84
C ASP A 38 25.11 -5.82 25.50
N GLU A 39 25.45 -5.26 24.34
CA GLU A 39 25.00 -3.93 23.95
C GLU A 39 23.59 -3.96 23.40
N THR A 40 22.74 -3.09 23.92
CA THR A 40 21.39 -2.89 23.40
C THR A 40 21.40 -1.73 22.41
N TYR A 41 21.21 -2.03 21.14
CA TYR A 41 21.07 -1.02 20.11
C TYR A 41 19.60 -0.61 19.99
N GLU A 42 19.25 0.65 20.29
CA GLU A 42 17.92 1.21 20.04
C GLU A 42 17.90 1.91 18.68
N VAL A 43 17.08 1.39 17.79
CA VAL A 43 16.79 2.04 16.50
C VAL A 43 15.38 2.62 16.55
N THR A 44 15.25 3.92 16.51
CA THR A 44 13.96 4.59 16.40
C THR A 44 13.54 4.60 14.94
N LEU A 45 12.48 3.87 14.60
CA LEU A 45 11.93 3.84 13.24
C LEU A 45 10.96 4.99 13.01
N TYR A 46 10.14 5.29 13.98
CA TYR A 46 9.12 6.35 13.95
C TYR A 46 9.06 7.04 15.30
N ASP A 47 9.10 8.38 15.29
CA ASP A 47 8.98 9.23 16.47
C ASP A 47 7.92 10.30 16.21
N GLY A 48 6.78 10.19 16.90
CA GLY A 48 5.69 11.13 16.78
C GLY A 48 5.08 11.26 15.38
N LEU A 49 5.18 10.21 14.53
CA LEU A 49 4.57 10.25 13.20
C LEU A 49 3.06 10.31 13.31
N ALA A 50 2.47 11.44 12.95
CA ALA A 50 1.02 11.65 12.93
C ALA A 50 0.48 11.50 11.51
N LEU A 51 -0.50 10.62 11.31
CA LEU A 51 -1.15 10.38 10.02
C LEU A 51 -2.66 10.62 10.15
N ASP A 52 -3.21 11.52 9.32
CA ASP A 52 -4.65 11.70 9.16
C ASP A 52 -5.16 10.74 8.09
N VAL A 53 -5.78 9.64 8.53
CA VAL A 53 -6.35 8.62 7.65
C VAL A 53 -7.87 8.61 7.78
N ARG A 54 -8.55 8.70 6.65
CA ARG A 54 -10.01 8.75 6.56
C ARG A 54 -10.56 7.47 5.92
N PRO A 55 -11.80 7.08 6.23
CA PRO A 55 -12.47 6.01 5.50
C PRO A 55 -12.52 6.32 4.00
N GLY A 56 -12.14 5.34 3.19
CA GLY A 56 -12.08 5.49 1.74
C GLY A 56 -10.73 5.99 1.21
N ASP A 57 -9.75 6.25 2.09
CA ASP A 57 -8.41 6.64 1.65
C ASP A 57 -7.58 5.44 1.16
N ILE A 58 -6.72 5.71 0.21
CA ILE A 58 -5.56 4.89 -0.10
C ILE A 58 -4.34 5.47 0.62
N VAL A 59 -3.79 4.75 1.57
CA VAL A 59 -2.50 5.04 2.20
C VAL A 59 -1.44 4.20 1.51
N TYR A 60 -0.50 4.85 0.83
CA TYR A 60 0.60 4.17 0.16
C TYR A 60 1.93 4.50 0.83
N ILE A 61 2.61 3.46 1.31
CA ILE A 61 3.88 3.56 2.01
C ILE A 61 4.98 3.07 1.08
N THR A 62 5.91 3.94 0.70
CA THR A 62 7.02 3.61 -0.18
C THR A 62 8.37 3.90 0.46
N GLY A 63 9.44 3.33 -0.09
CA GLY A 63 10.80 3.51 0.36
C GLY A 63 11.64 2.23 0.24
N PRO A 64 12.95 2.28 0.52
CA PRO A 64 13.85 1.16 0.35
C PRO A 64 13.48 -0.06 1.20
N SER A 65 13.97 -1.24 0.80
CA SER A 65 13.78 -2.46 1.58
C SER A 65 14.42 -2.32 2.97
N GLY A 66 13.83 -2.91 4.00
CA GLY A 66 14.33 -2.81 5.37
C GLY A 66 14.07 -1.46 6.07
N SER A 67 13.49 -0.46 5.41
CA SER A 67 13.23 0.86 6.01
C SER A 67 12.12 0.89 7.08
N GLY A 68 11.41 -0.23 7.30
CA GLY A 68 10.34 -0.32 8.32
C GLY A 68 8.93 -0.10 7.78
N LYS A 69 8.71 -0.12 6.46
CA LYS A 69 7.37 0.03 5.83
C LYS A 69 6.33 -0.94 6.39
N SER A 70 6.67 -2.22 6.46
CA SER A 70 5.78 -3.27 6.99
C SER A 70 5.44 -3.05 8.46
N VAL A 71 6.35 -2.46 9.23
CA VAL A 71 6.11 -2.11 10.64
C VAL A 71 5.06 -1.00 10.72
N LEU A 72 5.21 0.05 9.91
CA LEU A 72 4.24 1.14 9.84
C LEU A 72 2.86 0.63 9.39
N LEU A 73 2.84 -0.20 8.35
CA LEU A 73 1.62 -0.80 7.81
C LEU A 73 0.83 -1.55 8.90
N ARG A 74 1.52 -2.38 9.69
CA ARG A 74 0.90 -3.15 10.80
C ARG A 74 0.43 -2.27 11.93
N HIS A 75 1.14 -1.20 12.25
CA HIS A 75 0.69 -0.22 13.25
C HIS A 75 -0.58 0.50 12.81
N LEU A 76 -0.64 0.93 11.55
CA LEU A 76 -1.84 1.54 10.97
C LEU A 76 -3.01 0.55 10.92
N GLU A 77 -2.78 -0.69 10.49
CA GLU A 77 -3.80 -1.74 10.50
C GLU A 77 -4.40 -1.90 11.90
N ARG A 78 -3.53 -2.04 12.92
CA ARG A 78 -3.97 -2.20 14.32
C ARG A 78 -4.74 -0.98 14.79
N ALA A 79 -4.19 0.22 14.62
CA ALA A 79 -4.83 1.45 15.06
C ALA A 79 -6.19 1.69 14.39
N LEU A 80 -6.30 1.38 13.09
CA LEU A 80 -7.57 1.45 12.36
C LEU A 80 -8.58 0.39 12.81
N ARG A 81 -8.13 -0.77 13.22
CA ARG A 81 -8.97 -1.84 13.77
C ARG A 81 -9.49 -1.47 15.16
N ASP A 82 -8.59 -0.99 16.04
CA ASP A 82 -8.92 -0.64 17.42
C ASP A 82 -9.84 0.59 17.52
N ALA A 83 -9.77 1.48 16.54
CA ALA A 83 -10.66 2.65 16.47
C ALA A 83 -12.12 2.31 16.09
N ARG A 84 -12.45 1.03 15.88
CA ARG A 84 -13.78 0.58 15.44
C ARG A 84 -14.41 -0.35 16.46
N PRO A 85 -15.65 -0.04 16.94
CA PRO A 85 -16.33 -0.85 17.98
C PRO A 85 -16.62 -2.28 17.55
N ASP A 86 -16.84 -2.50 16.26
CA ASP A 86 -17.16 -3.78 15.63
C ASP A 86 -15.94 -4.49 15.00
N GLY A 87 -14.71 -3.97 15.26
CA GLY A 87 -13.46 -4.50 14.73
C GLY A 87 -13.24 -4.26 13.24
N GLY A 88 -14.24 -3.82 12.51
CA GLY A 88 -14.22 -3.58 11.05
C GLY A 88 -13.82 -4.81 10.23
N HIS A 89 -14.18 -4.84 8.96
CA HIS A 89 -13.73 -5.89 8.03
C HIS A 89 -12.32 -5.57 7.51
N VAL A 90 -11.31 -6.16 8.12
CA VAL A 90 -9.91 -6.02 7.72
C VAL A 90 -9.46 -7.30 7.03
N VAL A 91 -9.04 -7.20 5.77
CA VAL A 91 -8.47 -8.32 5.01
C VAL A 91 -7.04 -8.00 4.62
N ASP A 92 -6.12 -8.80 5.16
CA ASP A 92 -4.70 -8.74 4.84
C ASP A 92 -4.39 -9.80 3.77
N LEU A 93 -3.84 -9.36 2.63
CA LEU A 93 -3.47 -10.25 1.52
C LEU A 93 -2.45 -11.31 1.92
N ALA A 94 -1.54 -10.98 2.83
CA ALA A 94 -0.52 -11.91 3.29
C ALA A 94 -1.10 -13.07 4.10
N ARG A 95 -2.26 -12.86 4.76
CA ARG A 95 -2.95 -13.87 5.56
C ARG A 95 -3.98 -14.69 4.78
N LEU A 96 -4.13 -14.42 3.49
CA LEU A 96 -5.02 -15.20 2.63
C LEU A 96 -4.29 -16.41 2.07
N HIS A 97 -4.70 -17.58 2.51
CA HIS A 97 -4.16 -18.87 2.09
C HIS A 97 -5.31 -19.68 1.47
N PRO A 98 -5.57 -19.52 0.16
CA PRO A 98 -6.60 -20.29 -0.51
C PRO A 98 -6.22 -21.77 -0.54
N PRO A 99 -7.20 -22.69 -0.51
CA PRO A 99 -6.96 -24.12 -0.69
C PRO A 99 -6.18 -24.38 -1.98
N ALA A 100 -5.10 -25.16 -1.86
CA ALA A 100 -4.16 -25.38 -2.94
C ALA A 100 -4.69 -26.29 -4.05
N ASP A 101 -5.56 -27.21 -3.69
CA ASP A 101 -6.13 -28.30 -4.50
C ASP A 101 -7.42 -27.93 -5.24
N ARG A 102 -8.04 -26.80 -4.89
CA ARG A 102 -9.31 -26.38 -5.50
C ARG A 102 -9.09 -25.55 -6.76
N PRO A 103 -9.93 -25.71 -7.80
CA PRO A 103 -9.94 -24.83 -8.95
C PRO A 103 -10.13 -23.37 -8.54
N VAL A 104 -9.44 -22.46 -9.24
CA VAL A 104 -9.46 -21.02 -8.92
C VAL A 104 -10.87 -20.47 -8.95
N ILE A 105 -11.70 -20.89 -9.92
CA ILE A 105 -13.08 -20.38 -10.08
C ILE A 105 -14.00 -20.76 -8.92
N ASP A 106 -13.70 -21.84 -8.19
CA ASP A 106 -14.50 -22.33 -7.07
C ASP A 106 -14.11 -21.71 -5.71
N LEU A 107 -13.12 -20.81 -5.69
CA LEU A 107 -12.61 -20.21 -4.46
C LEU A 107 -13.41 -18.97 -3.99
N PRO A 108 -13.88 -18.07 -4.87
CA PRO A 108 -14.75 -16.98 -4.44
C PRO A 108 -16.10 -17.51 -3.92
N ALA A 109 -16.61 -16.91 -2.84
CA ALA A 109 -17.94 -17.22 -2.34
C ALA A 109 -19.08 -16.61 -3.17
N ALA A 110 -18.73 -15.67 -4.04
CA ALA A 110 -19.68 -14.99 -4.93
C ALA A 110 -20.29 -15.95 -5.96
N PRO A 111 -21.51 -15.69 -6.44
CA PRO A 111 -22.06 -16.35 -7.63
C PRO A 111 -21.12 -16.24 -8.82
N LEU A 112 -21.15 -17.23 -9.74
CA LEU A 112 -20.21 -17.37 -10.85
C LEU A 112 -19.94 -16.07 -11.61
N GLU A 113 -20.96 -15.34 -12.00
CA GLU A 113 -20.78 -14.09 -12.75
C GLU A 113 -20.04 -13.01 -11.94
N ALA A 114 -20.33 -12.90 -10.65
CA ALA A 114 -19.66 -11.97 -9.77
C ALA A 114 -18.21 -12.42 -9.46
N ALA A 115 -17.99 -13.73 -9.32
CA ALA A 115 -16.67 -14.31 -9.16
C ALA A 115 -15.77 -14.02 -10.37
N LEU A 116 -16.29 -14.23 -11.59
CA LEU A 116 -15.57 -13.92 -12.83
C LEU A 116 -15.24 -12.43 -12.94
N ARG A 117 -16.16 -11.55 -12.55
CA ARG A 117 -15.90 -10.09 -12.50
C ARG A 117 -14.80 -9.72 -11.51
N LEU A 118 -14.80 -10.31 -10.32
CA LEU A 118 -13.78 -10.07 -9.31
C LEU A 118 -12.39 -10.56 -9.77
N LEU A 119 -12.32 -11.79 -10.30
CA LEU A 119 -11.10 -12.37 -10.82
C LEU A 119 -10.54 -11.54 -11.99
N SER A 120 -11.40 -11.16 -12.95
CA SER A 120 -11.02 -10.29 -14.06
C SER A 120 -10.57 -8.91 -13.58
N THR A 121 -11.22 -8.33 -12.58
CA THR A 121 -10.83 -7.04 -12.00
C THR A 121 -9.46 -7.11 -11.35
N ALA A 122 -9.14 -8.22 -10.69
CA ALA A 122 -7.81 -8.48 -10.17
C ALA A 122 -6.77 -8.84 -11.25
N GLY A 123 -7.18 -8.91 -12.52
CA GLY A 123 -6.30 -9.22 -13.65
C GLY A 123 -6.08 -10.73 -13.89
N LEU A 124 -6.93 -11.58 -13.30
CA LEU A 124 -6.91 -13.02 -13.51
C LEU A 124 -8.11 -13.39 -14.39
N ALA A 125 -7.96 -13.23 -15.72
CA ALA A 125 -9.03 -13.43 -16.71
C ALA A 125 -8.72 -14.56 -17.71
N ASP A 126 -7.64 -15.31 -17.50
CA ASP A 126 -7.28 -16.45 -18.33
C ASP A 126 -8.13 -17.67 -17.95
N ALA A 127 -8.93 -18.18 -18.88
CA ALA A 127 -9.81 -19.33 -18.66
C ALA A 127 -9.05 -20.58 -18.20
N PHE A 128 -7.86 -20.83 -18.74
CA PHE A 128 -7.05 -21.98 -18.33
C PHE A 128 -6.57 -21.84 -16.89
N ALA A 129 -6.19 -20.63 -16.46
CA ALA A 129 -5.83 -20.38 -15.08
C ALA A 129 -7.01 -20.54 -14.12
N LEU A 130 -8.24 -20.19 -14.55
CA LEU A 130 -9.44 -20.30 -13.71
C LEU A 130 -9.84 -21.75 -13.43
N LEU A 131 -9.55 -22.66 -14.37
CA LEU A 131 -9.90 -24.08 -14.26
C LEU A 131 -8.85 -24.93 -13.55
N ARG A 132 -7.67 -24.36 -13.28
CA ARG A 132 -6.57 -25.06 -12.60
C ARG A 132 -6.66 -24.95 -11.08
N PRO A 133 -6.08 -25.89 -10.33
CA PRO A 133 -5.85 -25.76 -8.90
C PRO A 133 -4.99 -24.52 -8.58
N ALA A 134 -5.27 -23.88 -7.44
CA ALA A 134 -4.54 -22.68 -7.02
C ALA A 134 -3.02 -22.92 -6.83
N ALA A 135 -2.63 -24.17 -6.54
CA ALA A 135 -1.22 -24.58 -6.42
C ALA A 135 -0.42 -24.40 -7.71
N GLU A 136 -1.06 -24.53 -8.87
CA GLU A 136 -0.42 -24.47 -10.20
C GLU A 136 -0.24 -23.03 -10.71
N LEU A 137 -0.74 -22.05 -9.99
CA LEU A 137 -0.61 -20.64 -10.38
C LEU A 137 0.83 -20.14 -10.18
N SER A 138 1.28 -19.26 -11.08
CA SER A 138 2.49 -18.47 -10.88
C SER A 138 2.33 -17.51 -9.67
N ASP A 139 3.44 -16.96 -9.14
CA ASP A 139 3.39 -16.04 -8.02
C ASP A 139 2.54 -14.80 -8.30
N GLY A 140 2.67 -14.22 -9.49
CA GLY A 140 1.84 -13.11 -9.92
C GLY A 140 0.36 -13.46 -10.05
N GLN A 141 0.03 -14.66 -10.55
CA GLN A 141 -1.35 -15.17 -10.61
C GLN A 141 -1.89 -15.42 -9.20
N ARG A 142 -1.09 -16.01 -8.31
CA ARG A 142 -1.46 -16.20 -6.89
C ARG A 142 -1.72 -14.88 -6.17
N TYR A 143 -0.90 -13.86 -6.43
CA TYR A 143 -1.14 -12.52 -5.89
C TYR A 143 -2.48 -11.94 -6.33
N ARG A 144 -2.79 -12.02 -7.64
CA ARG A 144 -4.06 -11.57 -8.20
C ARG A 144 -5.25 -12.36 -7.66
N LEU A 145 -5.10 -13.67 -7.47
CA LEU A 145 -6.11 -14.50 -6.82
C LEU A 145 -6.39 -14.04 -5.38
N ARG A 146 -5.35 -13.84 -4.57
CA ARG A 146 -5.51 -13.32 -3.20
C ARG A 146 -6.23 -11.98 -3.18
N LEU A 147 -5.91 -11.08 -4.11
CA LEU A 147 -6.61 -9.80 -4.23
C LEU A 147 -8.09 -10.00 -4.59
N ALA A 148 -8.41 -10.87 -5.54
CA ALA A 148 -9.80 -11.17 -5.89
C ALA A 148 -10.60 -11.72 -4.70
N LEU A 149 -10.00 -12.64 -3.93
CA LEU A 149 -10.61 -13.22 -2.73
C LEU A 149 -10.74 -12.19 -1.59
N ALA A 150 -9.78 -11.28 -1.46
CA ALA A 150 -9.90 -10.17 -0.51
C ALA A 150 -11.08 -9.26 -0.86
N LEU A 151 -11.21 -8.90 -2.12
CA LEU A 151 -12.32 -8.11 -2.62
C LEU A 151 -13.66 -8.85 -2.46
N ASP A 152 -13.68 -10.17 -2.72
CA ASP A 152 -14.87 -10.98 -2.51
C ASP A 152 -15.36 -10.89 -1.06
N ARG A 153 -14.45 -11.08 -0.08
CA ARG A 153 -14.74 -10.96 1.35
C ARG A 153 -15.20 -9.55 1.74
N LEU A 154 -14.45 -8.52 1.29
CA LEU A 154 -14.77 -7.13 1.62
C LEU A 154 -16.07 -6.63 1.00
N LEU A 155 -16.52 -7.21 -0.11
CA LEU A 155 -17.74 -6.82 -0.81
C LEU A 155 -18.94 -7.75 -0.53
N ALA A 156 -18.73 -8.87 0.16
CA ALA A 156 -19.76 -9.86 0.47
C ALA A 156 -20.93 -9.26 1.26
N ASP A 157 -20.66 -8.39 2.23
CA ASP A 157 -21.67 -7.79 3.10
C ASP A 157 -22.74 -6.95 2.35
N ARG A 158 -22.40 -6.46 1.16
CA ARG A 158 -23.40 -5.81 0.30
C ARG A 158 -24.37 -6.79 -0.35
N ARG A 159 -24.04 -8.08 -0.38
CA ARG A 159 -24.86 -9.14 -0.99
C ARG A 159 -25.79 -9.80 0.00
N THR A 160 -25.43 -9.76 1.28
CA THR A 160 -26.21 -10.35 2.38
C THR A 160 -27.21 -9.38 3.00
N ASP A 161 -27.21 -8.11 2.56
CA ASP A 161 -28.31 -7.21 2.86
C ASP A 161 -29.44 -7.50 1.84
N PRO A 162 -30.36 -8.47 2.11
CA PRO A 162 -31.52 -8.64 1.27
C PRO A 162 -32.25 -7.32 1.36
N ALA A 163 -32.37 -6.62 0.23
CA ALA A 163 -33.21 -5.45 0.12
C ALA A 163 -34.55 -5.77 0.79
N THR A 164 -34.74 -5.33 2.00
CA THR A 164 -36.06 -5.27 2.61
C THR A 164 -36.89 -4.45 1.65
N PRO A 165 -37.97 -5.03 1.07
CA PRO A 165 -38.81 -4.28 0.12
C PRO A 165 -39.29 -3.01 0.82
N GLY A 166 -38.84 -1.86 0.40
CA GLY A 166 -39.17 -0.57 1.01
C GLY A 166 -38.01 0.28 1.53
N HIS A 167 -36.78 -0.20 1.53
CA HIS A 167 -35.63 0.68 1.81
C HIS A 167 -35.14 1.33 0.51
N SER A 168 -35.33 2.62 0.46
CA SER A 168 -34.70 3.56 -0.47
C SER A 168 -33.18 3.28 -0.58
N PRO A 169 -32.54 3.51 -1.74
CA PRO A 169 -31.12 3.37 -1.89
C PRO A 169 -30.43 4.13 -0.75
N ALA A 170 -29.55 3.45 0.00
CA ALA A 170 -28.95 3.93 1.22
C ALA A 170 -28.63 5.42 1.12
N ALA A 171 -29.21 6.21 2.01
CA ALA A 171 -28.97 7.64 2.08
C ALA A 171 -27.46 7.91 2.00
N PRO A 172 -27.02 8.97 1.28
CA PRO A 172 -25.63 9.37 1.23
C PRO A 172 -25.23 9.79 2.65
N GLY A 173 -24.62 8.86 3.42
CA GLY A 173 -24.29 9.08 4.82
C GLY A 173 -23.99 7.81 5.62
N ARG A 174 -24.45 6.65 5.16
CA ARG A 174 -23.92 5.39 5.70
C ARG A 174 -22.61 5.08 4.98
N SER A 175 -21.58 5.73 5.49
CA SER A 175 -20.20 5.48 5.11
C SER A 175 -19.94 3.98 5.17
N PRO A 176 -19.33 3.36 4.15
CA PRO A 176 -18.78 2.01 4.23
C PRO A 176 -17.55 2.01 5.14
N ALA A 177 -17.63 2.73 6.25
CA ALA A 177 -16.61 2.94 7.24
C ALA A 177 -16.34 1.62 7.95
N GLY A 178 -15.46 0.81 7.39
CA GLY A 178 -15.11 -0.42 8.07
C GLY A 178 -14.34 -1.42 7.23
N ARG A 179 -14.30 -1.26 5.92
CA ARG A 179 -13.64 -2.23 5.05
C ARG A 179 -12.23 -1.79 4.72
N ILE A 180 -11.26 -2.56 5.16
CA ILE A 180 -9.85 -2.25 4.98
C ILE A 180 -9.17 -3.40 4.24
N LEU A 181 -8.52 -3.06 3.13
CA LEU A 181 -7.59 -3.94 2.43
C LEU A 181 -6.18 -3.61 2.89
N VAL A 182 -5.43 -4.62 3.34
CA VAL A 182 -4.02 -4.48 3.70
C VAL A 182 -3.19 -5.27 2.71
N ALA A 183 -2.19 -4.62 2.11
CA ALA A 183 -1.31 -5.20 1.10
C ALA A 183 0.14 -4.81 1.37
N ASP A 184 0.86 -5.66 2.09
CA ASP A 184 2.31 -5.56 2.19
C ASP A 184 2.94 -6.07 0.89
N GLU A 185 4.05 -5.48 0.46
CA GLU A 185 4.68 -5.75 -0.83
C GLU A 185 3.71 -5.60 -2.02
N PHE A 186 2.93 -4.53 -2.02
CA PHE A 186 1.90 -4.28 -3.03
C PHE A 186 2.47 -4.37 -4.45
N CYS A 187 1.94 -5.32 -5.23
CA CYS A 187 2.33 -5.61 -6.62
C CYS A 187 3.79 -6.04 -6.85
N SER A 188 4.56 -6.39 -5.80
CA SER A 188 5.99 -6.73 -5.92
C SER A 188 6.28 -7.96 -6.81
N THR A 189 5.33 -8.88 -6.93
CA THR A 189 5.44 -10.10 -7.73
C THR A 189 4.94 -9.95 -9.17
N LEU A 190 4.50 -8.75 -9.56
CA LEU A 190 3.95 -8.48 -10.88
C LEU A 190 4.98 -7.75 -11.75
N ASP A 191 4.91 -7.99 -13.07
CA ASP A 191 5.60 -7.15 -14.01
C ASP A 191 5.07 -5.70 -13.97
N ARG A 192 5.88 -4.77 -14.44
CA ARG A 192 5.63 -3.33 -14.32
C ARG A 192 4.29 -2.89 -14.92
N LEU A 193 3.96 -3.40 -16.11
CA LEU A 193 2.73 -3.04 -16.80
C LEU A 193 1.49 -3.58 -16.06
N CYS A 194 1.55 -4.84 -15.64
CA CYS A 194 0.50 -5.46 -14.85
C CYS A 194 0.32 -4.79 -13.49
N ALA A 195 1.41 -4.41 -12.83
CA ALA A 195 1.39 -3.71 -11.55
C ALA A 195 0.69 -2.35 -11.66
N ARG A 196 1.03 -1.54 -12.67
CA ARG A 196 0.39 -0.24 -12.94
C ARG A 196 -1.09 -0.39 -13.26
N ALA A 197 -1.44 -1.32 -14.16
CA ALA A 197 -2.84 -1.60 -14.49
C ALA A 197 -3.66 -2.03 -13.27
N LEU A 198 -3.06 -2.82 -12.36
CA LEU A 198 -3.71 -3.25 -11.14
C LEU A 198 -3.86 -2.11 -10.14
N ALA A 199 -2.84 -1.26 -9.97
CA ALA A 199 -2.89 -0.07 -9.12
C ALA A 199 -4.04 0.87 -9.55
N TYR A 200 -4.17 1.15 -10.84
CA TYR A 200 -5.27 1.92 -11.41
C TYR A 200 -6.63 1.29 -11.10
N ARG A 201 -6.77 -0.04 -11.26
CA ARG A 201 -8.02 -0.75 -10.95
C ARG A 201 -8.37 -0.69 -9.47
N VAL A 202 -7.36 -0.81 -8.59
CA VAL A 202 -7.56 -0.67 -7.13
C VAL A 202 -8.07 0.73 -6.81
N ARG A 203 -7.52 1.81 -7.40
CA ARG A 203 -8.05 3.18 -7.24
C ARG A 203 -9.53 3.24 -7.62
N ARG A 204 -9.90 2.71 -8.78
CA ARG A 204 -11.30 2.67 -9.26
C ARG A 204 -12.23 1.90 -8.32
N LEU A 205 -11.73 0.82 -7.70
CA LEU A 205 -12.51 0.06 -6.71
C LEU A 205 -12.71 0.86 -5.42
N VAL A 206 -11.69 1.55 -4.97
CA VAL A 206 -11.79 2.44 -3.81
C VAL A 206 -12.83 3.51 -4.04
N ASP A 207 -12.78 4.21 -5.18
CA ASP A 207 -13.74 5.25 -5.54
C ASP A 207 -15.18 4.73 -5.60
N ARG A 208 -15.36 3.53 -6.15
CA ARG A 208 -16.71 2.92 -6.31
C ARG A 208 -17.29 2.37 -5.01
N HIS A 209 -16.44 1.79 -4.16
CA HIS A 209 -16.91 1.00 -3.02
C HIS A 209 -16.59 1.64 -1.66
N GLY A 210 -15.81 2.71 -1.61
CA GLY A 210 -15.40 3.37 -0.38
C GLY A 210 -14.50 2.49 0.51
N LEU A 211 -13.69 1.62 -0.11
CA LEU A 211 -12.72 0.80 0.60
C LEU A 211 -11.57 1.69 1.12
N THR A 212 -11.06 1.39 2.30
CA THR A 212 -9.77 1.93 2.74
C THR A 212 -8.68 0.94 2.34
N VAL A 213 -7.60 1.42 1.75
CA VAL A 213 -6.48 0.58 1.34
C VAL A 213 -5.22 1.02 2.05
N LEU A 214 -4.56 0.09 2.73
CA LEU A 214 -3.22 0.25 3.27
C LEU A 214 -2.28 -0.58 2.41
N ALA A 215 -1.42 0.07 1.64
CA ALA A 215 -0.47 -0.61 0.77
C ALA A 215 0.96 -0.17 1.07
N ALA A 216 1.90 -1.12 1.08
CA ALA A 216 3.32 -0.84 1.20
C ALA A 216 4.08 -1.51 0.06
N SER A 217 5.04 -0.81 -0.54
CA SER A 217 5.89 -1.34 -1.60
C SER A 217 7.27 -0.67 -1.60
N ALA A 218 8.25 -1.32 -2.19
CA ALA A 218 9.53 -0.69 -2.49
C ALA A 218 9.48 0.13 -3.79
N HIS A 219 8.41 -0.01 -4.58
CA HIS A 219 8.23 0.66 -5.86
C HIS A 219 7.53 2.01 -5.68
N ASP A 220 8.09 3.06 -6.22
CA ASP A 220 7.53 4.42 -6.21
C ASP A 220 6.77 4.76 -7.51
N ASP A 221 6.96 3.99 -8.56
CA ASP A 221 6.37 4.17 -9.88
C ASP A 221 4.86 3.90 -9.96
N LEU A 222 4.28 3.28 -8.92
CA LEU A 222 2.84 3.03 -8.84
C LEU A 222 2.04 4.23 -8.32
N VAL A 223 2.71 5.28 -7.84
CA VAL A 223 2.06 6.46 -7.24
C VAL A 223 1.09 7.14 -8.20
N GLU A 224 1.45 7.26 -9.49
CA GLU A 224 0.60 7.91 -10.48
C GLU A 224 -0.69 7.13 -10.76
N ASP A 225 -0.57 5.80 -10.90
CA ASP A 225 -1.71 4.93 -11.24
C ASP A 225 -2.61 4.64 -10.02
N LEU A 226 -2.00 4.53 -8.83
CA LEU A 226 -2.72 4.30 -7.58
C LEU A 226 -3.38 5.58 -7.05
N ALA A 227 -2.80 6.76 -7.36
CA ALA A 227 -3.23 8.08 -6.90
C ALA A 227 -3.61 8.09 -5.40
N PRO A 228 -2.65 7.82 -4.50
CA PRO A 228 -2.94 7.67 -3.08
C PRO A 228 -3.41 8.99 -2.44
N ASP A 229 -4.36 8.89 -1.51
CA ASP A 229 -4.83 10.03 -0.71
C ASP A 229 -3.79 10.44 0.34
N VAL A 230 -3.03 9.46 0.83
CA VAL A 230 -1.90 9.66 1.76
C VAL A 230 -0.69 8.89 1.22
N LEU A 231 0.34 9.61 0.85
CA LEU A 231 1.63 9.05 0.45
C LEU A 231 2.64 9.21 1.58
N VAL A 232 3.17 8.09 2.07
CA VAL A 232 4.23 8.07 3.08
C VAL A 232 5.51 7.56 2.42
N THR A 233 6.50 8.42 2.30
CA THR A 233 7.81 8.06 1.76
C THR A 233 8.79 7.89 2.91
N LYS A 234 9.24 6.65 3.12
CA LYS A 234 10.27 6.33 4.10
C LYS A 234 11.64 6.41 3.44
N HIS A 235 12.50 7.23 3.99
CA HIS A 235 13.90 7.32 3.59
C HIS A 235 14.78 6.40 4.43
N GLU A 236 16.03 6.25 4.05
CA GLU A 236 17.01 5.57 4.88
C GLU A 236 17.16 6.30 6.23
N GLY A 237 17.33 5.55 7.30
CA GLY A 237 17.37 6.08 8.66
C GLY A 237 15.97 6.47 9.19
N GLN A 238 15.87 7.63 9.85
CA GLN A 238 14.62 8.07 10.52
C GLN A 238 13.74 8.96 9.66
N GLY A 239 14.16 9.32 8.44
CA GLY A 239 13.42 10.25 7.59
C GLY A 239 12.08 9.69 7.11
N VAL A 240 10.99 10.40 7.36
CA VAL A 240 9.65 10.11 6.85
C VAL A 240 9.07 11.37 6.26
N GLU A 241 8.60 11.30 5.02
CA GLU A 241 7.85 12.36 4.37
C GLU A 241 6.41 11.92 4.17
N VAL A 242 5.45 12.76 4.57
CA VAL A 242 4.02 12.51 4.37
C VAL A 242 3.45 13.56 3.43
N ARG A 243 2.77 13.09 2.39
CA ARG A 243 2.04 13.96 1.47
C ARG A 243 0.59 13.53 1.41
N TYR A 244 -0.29 14.52 1.43
CA TYR A 244 -1.73 14.33 1.27
C TYR A 244 -2.15 14.83 -0.11
N ALA A 245 -3.05 14.09 -0.78
CA ALA A 245 -3.65 14.54 -2.03
C ALA A 245 -4.48 15.82 -1.80
N ASP A 246 -5.22 15.89 -0.70
CA ASP A 246 -5.90 17.09 -0.23
C ASP A 246 -4.94 17.96 0.59
N PRO A 247 -4.55 19.16 0.11
CA PRO A 247 -3.59 20.03 0.79
C PRO A 247 -4.12 20.63 2.10
N THR A 248 -5.42 20.50 2.39
CA THR A 248 -6.01 20.97 3.64
C THR A 248 -5.80 19.98 4.80
N ARG A 249 -5.32 18.77 4.51
CA ARG A 249 -5.04 17.71 5.49
C ARG A 249 -3.61 17.81 6.04
N GLY A 250 -3.39 17.16 7.15
CA GLY A 250 -2.08 17.10 7.80
C GLY A 250 -1.81 18.26 8.76
N SER A 251 -0.67 18.21 9.42
CA SER A 251 -0.20 19.26 10.33
C SER A 251 0.24 20.50 9.54
N SER A 252 0.39 21.64 10.23
CA SER A 252 0.92 22.87 9.61
C SER A 252 2.32 22.67 9.02
N ARG A 253 3.13 21.78 9.63
CA ARG A 253 4.48 21.42 9.16
C ARG A 253 4.44 20.61 7.86
N ASP A 254 3.53 19.63 7.76
CA ASP A 254 3.35 18.81 6.58
C ASP A 254 2.80 19.63 5.41
N ARG A 255 1.91 20.58 5.69
CA ARG A 255 1.38 21.54 4.69
C ARG A 255 2.48 22.44 4.10
N SER A 256 3.42 22.88 4.91
CA SER A 256 4.54 23.70 4.46
C SER A 256 5.47 22.94 3.52
N LEU A 257 5.73 21.66 3.80
CA LEU A 257 6.54 20.78 2.94
C LEU A 257 5.83 20.47 1.61
N ALA A 258 4.53 20.19 1.65
CA ALA A 258 3.72 19.94 0.44
C ALA A 258 3.65 21.19 -0.46
N LEU A 259 3.47 22.37 0.12
CA LEU A 259 3.45 23.63 -0.62
C LEU A 259 4.81 23.93 -1.28
N ALA A 260 5.91 23.71 -0.56
CA ALA A 260 7.27 23.89 -1.10
C ALA A 260 7.57 22.91 -2.24
N ALA A 261 7.11 21.65 -2.15
CA ALA A 261 7.27 20.65 -3.20
C ALA A 261 6.45 21.00 -4.45
N SER A 262 5.21 21.47 -4.28
CA SER A 262 4.34 21.95 -5.36
C SER A 262 4.94 23.14 -6.10
N GLN A 263 5.48 24.11 -5.36
CA GLN A 263 6.13 25.29 -5.95
C GLN A 263 7.42 24.94 -6.71
N ARG A 264 8.20 23.96 -6.27
CA ARG A 264 9.38 23.46 -6.98
C ARG A 264 9.01 22.77 -8.30
N ARG A 265 7.93 21.97 -8.32
CA ARG A 265 7.40 21.35 -9.56
C ARG A 265 6.90 22.39 -10.55
N ALA A 266 6.20 23.42 -10.12
CA ALA A 266 5.72 24.51 -10.98
C ALA A 266 6.89 25.30 -11.59
N ARG A 267 8.00 25.49 -10.87
CA ARG A 267 9.20 26.16 -11.38
C ARG A 267 10.03 25.29 -12.32
N GLY A 268 10.02 23.95 -12.14
CA GLY A 268 10.72 23.00 -13.01
C GLY A 268 10.00 22.71 -14.33
N ALA A 269 8.71 23.03 -14.42
CA ALA A 269 7.89 22.82 -15.62
C ALA A 269 7.86 24.00 -16.61
N ALA A 270 8.67 25.05 -16.39
CA ALA A 270 8.79 26.14 -17.35
C ALA A 270 9.50 25.64 -18.62
N PRO A 271 8.87 25.73 -19.80
CA PRO A 271 9.50 25.28 -21.02
C PRO A 271 10.73 26.13 -21.28
N SER A 272 11.88 25.50 -21.46
CA SER A 272 13.08 26.14 -21.95
C SER A 272 12.77 26.75 -23.35
N ARG A 273 12.59 28.04 -23.41
CA ARG A 273 12.54 28.75 -24.68
C ARG A 273 13.90 28.57 -25.36
N SER A 274 13.98 27.65 -26.31
CA SER A 274 15.07 27.59 -27.26
C SER A 274 15.08 28.89 -28.03
N ARG A 275 16.09 29.72 -27.80
CA ARG A 275 16.42 30.86 -28.66
C ARG A 275 16.91 30.29 -29.99
N LEU A 276 16.04 30.21 -30.96
CA LEU A 276 16.39 30.16 -32.35
C LEU A 276 16.96 31.57 -32.69
N GLY A 277 18.27 31.70 -32.54
CA GLY A 277 19.02 32.81 -33.03
C GLY A 277 19.15 32.69 -34.54
N GLY A 278 18.31 33.43 -35.27
CA GLY A 278 18.49 33.69 -36.69
C GLY A 278 19.82 34.39 -36.90
N ARG A 279 20.64 33.89 -37.81
CA ARG A 279 21.64 34.65 -38.54
C ARG A 279 21.18 34.73 -39.98
N ALA A 280 20.63 35.90 -40.29
CA ALA A 280 20.49 36.37 -41.67
C ALA A 280 21.78 37.07 -42.09
N GLY A 281 22.15 36.86 -43.31
CA GLY A 281 22.71 37.86 -44.18
C GLY A 281 24.21 38.13 -44.12
N GLY A 282 24.84 37.99 -45.20
CA GLY A 282 26.16 38.53 -45.53
C GLY A 282 26.59 38.15 -46.95
N GLU A 283 26.01 38.83 -47.92
CA GLU A 283 26.59 38.96 -49.29
C GLU A 283 27.99 39.54 -49.26
N GLY A 284 28.78 39.19 -50.22
CA GLY A 284 30.05 39.85 -50.56
C GLY A 284 30.94 38.96 -51.36
N ASP A 285 30.75 38.86 -52.62
CA ASP A 285 31.46 39.42 -53.77
C ASP A 285 33.00 39.25 -53.74
N ARG A 286 33.47 38.39 -54.56
CA ARG A 286 34.53 38.39 -55.58
C ARG A 286 35.10 37.01 -55.83
#